data_d007bac280962337b5b6af7c7d467980
#
_entry.id   d007bac280962337b5b6af7c7d467980
#
_cell.length_a   1.000
_cell.length_b   1.000
_cell.length_c   1.000
_cell.angle_alpha   90.00
_cell.angle_beta   90.00
_cell.angle_gamma   90.00
#
_symmetry.space_group_name_H-M   'P 1'
#
loop_
_entity.id
_entity.type
_entity.pdbx_description
1 polymer ?
#
loop_
_entity_poly.entity_id
_entity_poly.type
_entity_poly.pdbx_seq_one_letter_code
_entity_poly.pdbx_strand_id
1 'polypeptide(L)'
;ESIFRTRGSGVSSDMETTVVPQLLTEIDGVEDIANVIVIGATNREELIDPAILRPGRLDIKIRVSRPNKDEAKDILARYITEEVPLAAPREVLIDATADAMFAPRPFVRLELVDGSAETLHYHHFVSGAMIANVVDRAKKLAIKDHLSDVSTAGLTEEHLREAVRAEQDESEDMPNTANPDEWARITGRHGKRVVAAEVIG
;
A
#
# COMPACT_ATOMS: atom_id res chain seq x y z
N GLU A 1 -14.36 2.63 -8.04
CA GLU A 1 -14.85 1.25 -7.96
C GLU A 1 -16.37 1.14 -8.11
N SER A 2 -17.14 1.98 -7.42
CA SER A 2 -18.60 1.93 -7.48
C SER A 2 -19.18 2.15 -8.89
N ILE A 3 -18.43 2.80 -9.77
CA ILE A 3 -18.86 3.13 -11.13
C ILE A 3 -18.59 1.98 -12.13
N PHE A 4 -17.60 1.12 -11.85
CA PHE A 4 -17.07 0.15 -12.80
C PHE A 4 -17.29 -1.32 -12.42
N ARG A 5 -18.20 -1.63 -11.48
CA ARG A 5 -18.47 -2.99 -11.03
C ARG A 5 -19.03 -3.89 -12.13
N THR A 6 -18.62 -5.16 -12.08
CA THR A 6 -19.14 -6.22 -12.94
C THR A 6 -20.63 -6.45 -12.65
N ARG A 7 -21.46 -6.55 -13.71
CA ARG A 7 -22.89 -6.83 -13.62
C ARG A 7 -23.13 -8.15 -12.86
N GLY A 8 -23.89 -8.10 -11.75
CA GLY A 8 -24.36 -9.31 -11.08
C GLY A 8 -24.06 -9.45 -9.59
N SER A 9 -23.37 -8.51 -8.96
CA SER A 9 -23.08 -8.55 -7.51
C SER A 9 -24.16 -7.84 -6.68
N GLY A 10 -25.43 -8.20 -6.87
CA GLY A 10 -26.57 -7.98 -5.99
C GLY A 10 -26.61 -6.68 -5.17
N VAL A 11 -26.83 -5.59 -5.78
CA VAL A 11 -27.57 -4.36 -5.45
C VAL A 11 -27.39 -3.46 -6.65
N SER A 12 -28.21 -3.65 -7.67
CA SER A 12 -28.26 -2.77 -8.84
C SER A 12 -28.91 -1.46 -8.43
N SER A 13 -28.13 -0.41 -8.34
CA SER A 13 -28.69 0.92 -8.46
C SER A 13 -28.77 1.30 -9.93
N ASP A 14 -29.73 2.13 -10.29
CA ASP A 14 -29.90 2.69 -11.65
C ASP A 14 -28.64 3.38 -12.20
N MET A 15 -27.67 3.67 -11.33
CA MET A 15 -26.35 4.20 -11.69
C MET A 15 -25.49 3.21 -12.50
N GLU A 16 -25.53 1.91 -12.22
CA GLU A 16 -24.72 0.92 -12.94
C GLU A 16 -25.19 0.71 -14.38
N THR A 17 -26.50 0.87 -14.62
CA THR A 17 -27.09 0.68 -15.94
C THR A 17 -26.90 1.86 -16.87
N THR A 18 -26.65 3.05 -16.33
CA THR A 18 -26.60 4.29 -17.12
C THR A 18 -25.21 4.90 -17.18
N VAL A 19 -24.49 4.93 -16.06
CA VAL A 19 -23.21 5.66 -15.96
C VAL A 19 -22.07 4.90 -16.66
N VAL A 20 -21.99 3.57 -16.51
CA VAL A 20 -20.92 2.78 -17.14
C VAL A 20 -20.98 2.84 -18.66
N PRO A 21 -22.13 2.58 -19.34
CA PRO A 21 -22.22 2.75 -20.79
C PRO A 21 -21.92 4.16 -21.27
N GLN A 22 -22.38 5.18 -20.55
CA GLN A 22 -22.11 6.57 -20.93
C GLN A 22 -20.61 6.88 -20.81
N LEU A 23 -19.97 6.47 -19.71
CA LEU A 23 -18.53 6.68 -19.52
C LEU A 23 -17.71 5.93 -20.58
N LEU A 24 -18.11 4.71 -20.96
CA LEU A 24 -17.47 3.99 -22.06
C LEU A 24 -17.56 4.76 -23.38
N THR A 25 -18.71 5.35 -23.66
CA THR A 25 -18.91 6.18 -24.86
C THR A 25 -18.03 7.43 -24.82
N GLU A 26 -17.90 8.07 -23.67
CA GLU A 26 -17.01 9.23 -23.49
C GLU A 26 -15.52 8.86 -23.62
N ILE A 27 -15.13 7.70 -23.11
CA ILE A 27 -13.75 7.20 -23.26
C ILE A 27 -13.47 6.87 -24.74
N ASP A 28 -14.39 6.23 -25.43
CA ASP A 28 -14.25 5.96 -26.87
C ASP A 28 -14.12 7.26 -27.69
N GLY A 29 -14.78 8.33 -27.25
CA GLY A 29 -14.65 9.65 -27.87
C GLY A 29 -13.33 10.38 -27.57
N VAL A 30 -12.58 9.95 -26.54
CA VAL A 30 -11.28 10.56 -26.18
C VAL A 30 -10.19 10.21 -27.20
N GLU A 31 -10.28 9.10 -27.93
CA GLU A 31 -9.32 8.74 -28.98
C GLU A 31 -9.21 9.83 -30.08
N ASP A 32 -10.27 10.59 -30.28
CA ASP A 32 -10.30 11.70 -31.24
C ASP A 32 -9.76 13.02 -30.66
N ILE A 33 -9.48 13.07 -29.38
CA ILE A 33 -8.99 14.28 -28.66
C ILE A 33 -7.49 14.19 -28.46
N ALA A 34 -6.73 14.91 -29.28
CA ALA A 34 -5.28 15.02 -29.08
C ALA A 34 -4.95 15.61 -27.70
N ASN A 35 -3.97 15.03 -27.02
CA ASN A 35 -3.43 15.46 -25.70
C ASN A 35 -4.29 15.15 -24.46
N VAL A 36 -5.18 14.18 -24.52
CA VAL A 36 -5.88 13.66 -23.35
C VAL A 36 -5.41 12.25 -23.03
N ILE A 37 -5.08 11.99 -21.76
CA ILE A 37 -4.74 10.66 -21.23
C ILE A 37 -5.73 10.36 -20.11
N VAL A 38 -6.40 9.21 -20.19
CA VAL A 38 -7.29 8.72 -19.13
C VAL A 38 -6.53 7.72 -18.26
N ILE A 39 -6.48 7.97 -16.96
CA ILE A 39 -5.82 7.10 -15.98
C ILE A 39 -6.87 6.61 -14.99
N GLY A 40 -7.06 5.29 -14.90
CA GLY A 40 -7.87 4.64 -13.88
C GLY A 40 -6.99 4.03 -12.79
N ALA A 41 -7.41 4.09 -11.54
CA ALA A 41 -6.76 3.42 -10.42
C ALA A 41 -7.77 2.60 -9.62
N THR A 42 -7.40 1.38 -9.25
CA THR A 42 -8.20 0.49 -8.41
C THR A 42 -7.29 -0.41 -7.58
N ASN A 43 -7.75 -0.80 -6.39
CA ASN A 43 -7.16 -1.87 -5.60
C ASN A 43 -7.88 -3.22 -5.81
N ARG A 44 -8.93 -3.26 -6.65
CA ARG A 44 -9.80 -4.42 -6.88
C ARG A 44 -10.06 -4.62 -8.38
N GLU A 45 -9.03 -5.10 -9.09
CA GLU A 45 -9.12 -5.33 -10.55
C GLU A 45 -10.27 -6.29 -10.92
N GLU A 46 -10.56 -7.25 -10.06
CA GLU A 46 -11.60 -8.26 -10.26
C GLU A 46 -13.04 -7.69 -10.32
N LEU A 47 -13.23 -6.47 -9.84
CA LEU A 47 -14.54 -5.79 -9.89
C LEU A 47 -14.71 -4.89 -11.10
N ILE A 48 -13.65 -4.67 -11.89
CA ILE A 48 -13.72 -3.81 -13.07
C ILE A 48 -14.40 -4.56 -14.21
N ASP A 49 -15.37 -3.90 -14.86
CA ASP A 49 -16.02 -4.44 -16.06
C ASP A 49 -14.95 -4.67 -17.16
N PRO A 50 -14.82 -5.90 -17.68
CA PRO A 50 -13.85 -6.21 -18.73
C PRO A 50 -13.98 -5.34 -19.99
N ALA A 51 -15.17 -4.75 -20.24
CA ALA A 51 -15.38 -3.86 -21.37
C ALA A 51 -14.53 -2.58 -21.30
N ILE A 52 -14.17 -2.13 -20.09
CA ILE A 52 -13.34 -0.94 -19.87
C ILE A 52 -11.87 -1.22 -20.20
N LEU A 53 -11.45 -2.47 -20.05
CA LEU A 53 -10.06 -2.92 -20.24
C LEU A 53 -9.77 -3.36 -21.70
N ARG A 54 -10.68 -3.10 -22.64
CA ARG A 54 -10.48 -3.45 -24.05
C ARG A 54 -9.56 -2.45 -24.74
N PRO A 55 -8.88 -2.87 -25.83
CA PRO A 55 -8.09 -1.98 -26.67
C PRO A 55 -8.86 -0.70 -27.06
N GLY A 56 -8.19 0.43 -27.06
CA GLY A 56 -8.80 1.75 -27.31
C GLY A 56 -9.45 2.39 -26.07
N ARG A 57 -9.31 1.78 -24.89
CA ARG A 57 -9.84 2.32 -23.63
C ARG A 57 -8.73 2.29 -22.57
N LEU A 58 -8.97 1.70 -21.39
CA LEU A 58 -7.94 1.48 -20.37
C LEU A 58 -7.21 0.15 -20.64
N ASP A 59 -6.54 0.05 -21.74
CA ASP A 59 -5.90 -1.16 -22.23
C ASP A 59 -4.49 -1.40 -21.65
N ILE A 60 -3.82 -0.35 -21.20
CA ILE A 60 -2.51 -0.44 -20.55
C ILE A 60 -2.69 -0.67 -19.06
N LYS A 61 -2.33 -1.87 -18.60
CA LYS A 61 -2.40 -2.25 -17.19
C LYS A 61 -1.04 -2.12 -16.54
N ILE A 62 -0.95 -1.29 -15.52
CA ILE A 62 0.25 -1.13 -14.70
C ILE A 62 -0.06 -1.64 -13.29
N ARG A 63 0.60 -2.72 -12.89
CA ARG A 63 0.50 -3.21 -11.52
C ARG A 63 1.48 -2.46 -10.63
N VAL A 64 0.97 -1.75 -9.64
CA VAL A 64 1.77 -1.15 -8.58
C VAL A 64 1.98 -2.20 -7.49
N SER A 65 3.20 -2.72 -7.38
CA SER A 65 3.59 -3.68 -6.35
C SER A 65 3.93 -2.97 -5.03
N ARG A 66 4.04 -3.75 -3.95
CA ARG A 66 4.61 -3.24 -2.70
C ARG A 66 6.07 -2.86 -2.92
N PRO A 67 6.52 -1.74 -2.32
CA PRO A 67 7.88 -1.26 -2.53
C PRO A 67 8.89 -2.23 -1.89
N ASN A 68 10.03 -2.39 -2.53
CA ASN A 68 11.24 -2.91 -1.91
C ASN A 68 11.91 -1.81 -1.07
N LYS A 69 13.03 -2.14 -0.42
CA LYS A 69 13.72 -1.22 0.49
C LYS A 69 14.21 0.06 -0.20
N ASP A 70 14.74 -0.05 -1.42
CA ASP A 70 15.25 1.11 -2.16
C ASP A 70 14.10 2.00 -2.64
N GLU A 71 13.04 1.40 -3.17
CA GLU A 71 11.81 2.12 -3.52
C GLU A 71 11.14 2.78 -2.30
N ALA A 72 11.22 2.14 -1.12
CA ALA A 72 10.74 2.73 0.14
C ALA A 72 11.55 3.97 0.53
N LYS A 73 12.87 3.99 0.30
CA LYS A 73 13.70 5.19 0.50
C LYS A 73 13.27 6.34 -0.42
N ASP A 74 12.96 6.05 -1.68
CA ASP A 74 12.46 7.05 -2.63
C ASP A 74 11.10 7.63 -2.18
N ILE A 75 10.24 6.80 -1.60
CA ILE A 75 8.97 7.23 -1.04
C ILE A 75 9.20 8.06 0.23
N LEU A 76 10.04 7.61 1.17
CA LEU A 76 10.42 8.35 2.38
C LEU A 76 10.97 9.73 2.04
N ALA A 77 11.79 9.83 1.00
CA ALA A 77 12.35 11.09 0.54
C ALA A 77 11.29 12.12 0.09
N ARG A 78 10.08 11.71 -0.22
CA ARG A 78 8.97 12.61 -0.55
C ARG A 78 8.29 13.20 0.69
N TYR A 79 8.39 12.52 1.83
CA TYR A 79 7.74 12.92 3.09
C TYR A 79 8.70 13.54 4.10
N ILE A 80 9.99 13.11 4.11
CA ILE A 80 11.07 13.69 4.91
C ILE A 80 11.76 14.73 4.03
N THR A 81 11.27 15.97 4.04
CA THR A 81 11.78 17.08 3.24
C THR A 81 12.58 18.05 4.11
N GLU A 82 13.34 18.95 3.48
CA GLU A 82 14.09 20.00 4.19
C GLU A 82 13.20 21.04 4.88
N GLU A 83 11.92 21.09 4.54
CA GLU A 83 10.93 21.94 5.22
C GLU A 83 10.59 21.45 6.64
N VAL A 84 10.89 20.17 6.92
CA VAL A 84 10.73 19.58 8.26
C VAL A 84 12.02 19.84 9.04
N PRO A 85 11.96 20.40 10.26
CA PRO A 85 13.13 20.47 11.11
C PRO A 85 13.69 19.07 11.36
N LEU A 86 14.95 18.86 11.01
CA LEU A 86 15.63 17.55 11.12
C LEU A 86 16.74 17.63 12.16
N ALA A 87 16.81 16.64 13.05
CA ALA A 87 17.88 16.54 14.07
C ALA A 87 19.14 15.86 13.55
N ALA A 88 19.10 15.27 12.34
CA ALA A 88 20.22 14.61 11.67
C ALA A 88 20.12 14.83 10.15
N PRO A 89 21.17 14.55 9.37
CA PRO A 89 21.12 14.61 7.92
C PRO A 89 19.96 13.77 7.37
N ARG A 90 19.26 14.33 6.38
CA ARG A 90 18.06 13.74 5.77
C ARG A 90 18.27 12.32 5.32
N GLU A 91 19.38 12.05 4.63
CA GLU A 91 19.72 10.72 4.09
C GLU A 91 19.91 9.71 5.21
N VAL A 92 20.51 10.11 6.33
CA VAL A 92 20.69 9.24 7.52
C VAL A 92 19.34 8.84 8.09
N LEU A 93 18.40 9.79 8.22
CA LEU A 93 17.05 9.51 8.71
C LEU A 93 16.26 8.60 7.77
N ILE A 94 16.38 8.81 6.44
CA ILE A 94 15.74 7.95 5.43
C ILE A 94 16.30 6.52 5.53
N ASP A 95 17.62 6.39 5.56
CA ASP A 95 18.28 5.08 5.62
C ASP A 95 17.90 4.33 6.90
N ALA A 96 17.99 4.99 8.06
CA ALA A 96 17.62 4.40 9.33
C ALA A 96 16.14 3.97 9.39
N THR A 97 15.24 4.76 8.79
CA THR A 97 13.81 4.41 8.70
C THR A 97 13.58 3.21 7.82
N ALA A 98 14.18 3.18 6.63
CA ALA A 98 14.09 2.04 5.73
C ALA A 98 14.68 0.78 6.36
N ASP A 99 15.82 0.88 7.06
CA ASP A 99 16.44 -0.22 7.80
C ASP A 99 15.50 -0.77 8.87
N ALA A 100 14.84 0.09 9.63
CA ALA A 100 13.87 -0.31 10.66
C ALA A 100 12.63 -0.98 10.06
N MET A 101 12.08 -0.44 8.97
CA MET A 101 10.89 -1.01 8.31
C MET A 101 11.16 -2.36 7.67
N PHE A 102 12.36 -2.56 7.12
CA PHE A 102 12.75 -3.79 6.43
C PHE A 102 13.57 -4.75 7.30
N ALA A 103 13.73 -4.46 8.58
CA ALA A 103 14.33 -5.40 9.53
C ALA A 103 13.55 -6.73 9.54
N PRO A 104 14.25 -7.88 9.64
CA PRO A 104 13.59 -9.17 9.67
C PRO A 104 12.85 -9.37 11.00
N ARG A 105 11.58 -8.99 11.03
CA ARG A 105 10.65 -9.21 12.14
C ARG A 105 9.62 -10.24 11.69
N PRO A 106 9.62 -11.48 12.21
CA PRO A 106 8.60 -12.48 11.87
C PRO A 106 7.21 -11.98 12.22
N PHE A 107 6.23 -12.33 11.39
CA PHE A 107 4.85 -11.94 11.61
C PHE A 107 3.88 -13.13 11.50
N VAL A 108 3.94 -13.88 10.41
CA VAL A 108 3.04 -15.00 10.16
C VAL A 108 3.81 -16.19 9.63
N ARG A 109 3.48 -17.37 10.15
CA ARG A 109 3.90 -18.65 9.61
C ARG A 109 2.79 -19.23 8.75
N LEU A 110 3.10 -19.51 7.50
CA LEU A 110 2.21 -20.16 6.55
C LEU A 110 2.59 -21.63 6.42
N GLU A 111 1.59 -22.52 6.46
CA GLU A 111 1.74 -23.91 6.09
C GLU A 111 1.18 -24.12 4.68
N LEU A 112 1.95 -24.77 3.82
CA LEU A 112 1.60 -24.99 2.43
C LEU A 112 1.12 -26.42 2.22
N VAL A 113 0.33 -26.65 1.15
CA VAL A 113 -0.22 -28.00 0.80
C VAL A 113 0.86 -29.05 0.62
N ASP A 114 2.08 -28.67 0.23
CA ASP A 114 3.22 -29.58 0.07
C ASP A 114 3.91 -29.97 1.39
N GLY A 115 3.37 -29.51 2.53
CA GLY A 115 3.91 -29.73 3.86
C GLY A 115 5.07 -28.80 4.24
N SER A 116 5.48 -27.90 3.36
CA SER A 116 6.48 -26.88 3.67
C SER A 116 5.88 -25.75 4.50
N ALA A 117 6.72 -25.09 5.33
CA ALA A 117 6.32 -23.90 6.06
C ALA A 117 7.14 -22.71 5.59
N GLU A 118 6.50 -21.53 5.58
CA GLU A 118 7.12 -20.28 5.20
C GLU A 118 6.79 -19.20 6.21
N THR A 119 7.81 -18.43 6.64
CA THR A 119 7.60 -17.30 7.55
C THR A 119 7.56 -16.00 6.78
N LEU A 120 6.46 -15.27 6.92
CA LEU A 120 6.33 -13.91 6.43
C LEU A 120 6.76 -12.93 7.53
N HIS A 121 7.45 -11.90 7.10
CA HIS A 121 7.93 -10.82 7.95
C HIS A 121 7.12 -9.55 7.68
N TYR A 122 7.11 -8.61 8.63
CA TYR A 122 6.41 -7.32 8.49
C TYR A 122 6.77 -6.58 7.21
N HIS A 123 8.04 -6.63 6.78
CA HIS A 123 8.47 -5.95 5.55
C HIS A 123 7.79 -6.43 4.27
N HIS A 124 7.25 -7.65 4.24
CA HIS A 124 6.47 -8.14 3.10
C HIS A 124 5.14 -7.39 2.92
N PHE A 125 4.71 -6.65 3.94
CA PHE A 125 3.44 -5.92 3.96
C PHE A 125 3.61 -4.41 3.79
N VAL A 126 4.83 -3.90 3.76
CA VAL A 126 5.10 -2.48 3.59
C VAL A 126 4.39 -1.94 2.35
N SER A 127 3.65 -0.85 2.53
CA SER A 127 2.94 -0.13 1.47
C SER A 127 3.33 1.36 1.50
N GLY A 128 3.02 2.06 0.42
CA GLY A 128 3.23 3.51 0.36
C GLY A 128 2.44 4.25 1.45
N ALA A 129 1.24 3.77 1.79
CA ALA A 129 0.42 4.33 2.86
C ALA A 129 1.08 4.16 4.23
N MET A 130 1.59 2.96 4.54
CA MET A 130 2.33 2.72 5.79
C MET A 130 3.55 3.64 5.92
N ILE A 131 4.30 3.84 4.83
CA ILE A 131 5.46 4.75 4.83
C ILE A 131 5.02 6.18 5.16
N ALA A 132 3.93 6.66 4.55
CA ALA A 132 3.40 7.98 4.84
C ALA A 132 2.96 8.10 6.32
N ASN A 133 2.22 7.12 6.83
CA ASN A 133 1.77 7.07 8.22
C ASN A 133 2.93 7.08 9.21
N VAL A 134 4.00 6.31 8.95
CA VAL A 134 5.22 6.31 9.77
C VAL A 134 5.79 7.72 9.89
N VAL A 135 5.96 8.43 8.77
CA VAL A 135 6.53 9.78 8.79
C VAL A 135 5.61 10.77 9.50
N ASP A 136 4.30 10.69 9.25
CA ASP A 136 3.33 11.56 9.92
C ASP A 136 3.26 11.33 11.43
N ARG A 137 3.34 10.07 11.86
CA ARG A 137 3.41 9.68 13.27
C ARG A 137 4.70 10.20 13.91
N ALA A 138 5.84 10.02 13.25
CA ALA A 138 7.12 10.51 13.74
C ALA A 138 7.17 12.03 13.86
N LYS A 139 6.58 12.78 12.92
CA LYS A 139 6.42 14.24 13.02
C LYS A 139 5.58 14.65 14.22
N LYS A 140 4.49 13.91 14.51
CA LYS A 140 3.65 14.18 15.70
C LYS A 140 4.42 13.92 17.00
N LEU A 141 5.25 12.87 17.05
CA LEU A 141 6.13 12.61 18.21
C LEU A 141 7.13 13.74 18.39
N ALA A 142 7.81 14.17 17.33
CA ALA A 142 8.77 15.27 17.39
C ALA A 142 8.14 16.60 17.84
N ILE A 143 6.91 16.91 17.40
CA ILE A 143 6.15 18.09 17.85
C ILE A 143 5.82 17.96 19.34
N LYS A 144 5.36 16.79 19.79
CA LYS A 144 5.02 16.54 21.20
C LYS A 144 6.24 16.73 22.11
N ASP A 145 7.40 16.22 21.70
CA ASP A 145 8.64 16.34 22.46
C ASP A 145 9.10 17.80 22.50
N HIS A 146 9.02 18.53 21.39
CA HIS A 146 9.35 19.94 21.35
C HIS A 146 8.43 20.81 22.23
N LEU A 147 7.15 20.46 22.33
CA LEU A 147 6.22 21.14 23.24
C LEU A 147 6.51 20.84 24.72
N SER A 148 7.10 19.68 25.00
CA SER A 148 7.48 19.26 26.35
C SER A 148 8.85 19.84 26.77
N ASP A 149 9.78 19.91 25.82
CA ASP A 149 11.13 20.46 26.00
C ASP A 149 11.57 21.16 24.71
N VAL A 150 11.65 22.49 24.76
CA VAL A 150 12.03 23.37 23.62
C VAL A 150 13.46 23.09 23.15
N SER A 151 14.29 22.40 23.94
CA SER A 151 15.66 22.02 23.55
C SER A 151 15.68 20.90 22.51
N THR A 152 14.59 20.13 22.35
CA THR A 152 14.50 19.08 21.34
C THR A 152 14.27 19.69 19.96
N ALA A 153 15.23 19.51 19.06
CA ALA A 153 15.23 20.12 17.74
C ALA A 153 14.92 19.10 16.64
N GLY A 154 13.69 19.09 16.18
CA GLY A 154 13.30 18.42 14.94
C GLY A 154 13.11 16.91 15.02
N LEU A 155 12.94 16.32 13.84
CA LEU A 155 12.70 14.90 13.65
C LEU A 155 13.98 14.11 13.91
N THR A 156 13.92 13.14 14.83
CA THR A 156 15.03 12.27 15.19
C THR A 156 14.85 10.86 14.64
N GLU A 157 15.93 10.10 14.62
CA GLU A 157 15.89 8.67 14.29
C GLU A 157 15.01 7.87 15.27
N GLU A 158 15.01 8.25 16.55
CA GLU A 158 14.17 7.56 17.55
C GLU A 158 12.68 7.77 17.30
N HIS A 159 12.25 8.98 16.96
CA HIS A 159 10.85 9.24 16.56
C HIS A 159 10.42 8.36 15.39
N LEU A 160 11.30 8.18 14.40
CA LEU A 160 11.04 7.35 13.23
C LEU A 160 10.99 5.87 13.59
N ARG A 161 11.90 5.38 14.42
CA ARG A 161 11.90 3.98 14.90
C ARG A 161 10.67 3.65 15.74
N GLU A 162 10.27 4.56 16.63
CA GLU A 162 9.05 4.42 17.43
C GLU A 162 7.81 4.39 16.53
N ALA A 163 7.75 5.30 15.56
CA ALA A 163 6.66 5.34 14.58
C ALA A 163 6.59 4.07 13.74
N VAL A 164 7.73 3.50 13.32
CA VAL A 164 7.75 2.21 12.59
C VAL A 164 7.17 1.09 13.45
N ARG A 165 7.57 0.99 14.72
CA ARG A 165 7.05 -0.05 15.62
C ARG A 165 5.54 0.10 15.81
N ALA A 166 5.07 1.31 16.10
CA ALA A 166 3.66 1.58 16.30
C ALA A 166 2.82 1.28 15.04
N GLU A 167 3.33 1.64 13.85
CA GLU A 167 2.65 1.34 12.59
C GLU A 167 2.58 -0.17 12.31
N GLN A 168 3.65 -0.91 12.63
CA GLN A 168 3.66 -2.36 12.50
C GLN A 168 2.70 -3.04 13.47
N ASP A 169 2.57 -2.51 14.68
CA ASP A 169 1.70 -3.10 15.72
C ASP A 169 0.22 -2.77 15.49
N GLU A 170 -0.09 -1.63 14.85
CA GLU A 170 -1.47 -1.14 14.64
C GLU A 170 -1.97 -1.33 13.20
N SER A 171 -1.14 -1.86 12.28
CA SER A 171 -1.48 -1.86 10.86
C SER A 171 -2.74 -2.69 10.55
N GLU A 172 -3.83 -2.00 10.18
CA GLU A 172 -5.07 -2.59 9.68
C GLU A 172 -4.92 -3.25 8.30
N ASP A 173 -3.86 -2.88 7.56
CA ASP A 173 -3.52 -3.47 6.25
C ASP A 173 -2.97 -4.90 6.38
N MET A 174 -2.70 -5.34 7.61
CA MET A 174 -2.33 -6.72 7.86
C MET A 174 -3.59 -7.58 7.85
N PRO A 175 -3.59 -8.67 7.12
CA PRO A 175 -4.75 -9.53 7.06
C PRO A 175 -5.06 -10.06 8.47
N ASN A 176 -6.19 -9.68 9.01
CA ASN A 176 -6.74 -10.28 10.22
C ASN A 176 -7.47 -11.55 9.81
N THR A 177 -6.74 -12.59 9.37
CA THR A 177 -7.45 -13.67 8.79
C THR A 177 -6.83 -15.03 9.01
N ALA A 178 -7.70 -15.95 9.33
CA ALA A 178 -7.50 -17.35 9.15
C ALA A 178 -7.76 -17.79 7.67
N ASN A 179 -8.01 -16.85 6.74
CA ASN A 179 -8.29 -17.19 5.34
C ASN A 179 -6.98 -17.33 4.54
N PRO A 180 -6.60 -18.58 4.19
CA PRO A 180 -5.37 -18.87 3.47
C PRO A 180 -5.27 -18.17 2.09
N ASP A 181 -6.40 -17.95 1.42
CA ASP A 181 -6.42 -17.37 0.07
C ASP A 181 -6.06 -15.88 0.08
N GLU A 182 -6.36 -15.16 1.15
CA GLU A 182 -5.92 -13.77 1.31
C GLU A 182 -4.40 -13.67 1.46
N TRP A 183 -3.79 -14.54 2.23
CA TRP A 183 -2.34 -14.59 2.39
C TRP A 183 -1.63 -14.89 1.06
N ALA A 184 -2.13 -15.83 0.28
CA ALA A 184 -1.60 -16.15 -1.05
C ALA A 184 -1.69 -14.95 -2.00
N ARG A 185 -2.79 -14.18 -1.94
CA ARG A 185 -2.99 -12.98 -2.75
C ARG A 185 -2.04 -11.85 -2.37
N ILE A 186 -1.86 -11.59 -1.07
CA ILE A 186 -1.03 -10.50 -0.56
C ILE A 186 0.44 -10.74 -0.87
N THR A 187 0.89 -11.99 -0.76
CA THR A 187 2.29 -12.34 -1.04
C THR A 187 2.62 -12.41 -2.53
N GLY A 188 1.62 -12.23 -3.41
CA GLY A 188 1.82 -12.29 -4.87
C GLY A 188 2.18 -13.68 -5.38
N ARG A 189 2.02 -14.71 -4.57
CA ARG A 189 2.39 -16.08 -4.88
C ARG A 189 1.20 -16.83 -5.49
N HIS A 190 0.94 -16.54 -6.74
CA HIS A 190 -0.03 -17.30 -7.51
C HIS A 190 0.42 -18.76 -7.65
N GLY A 191 -0.37 -19.70 -7.09
CA GLY A 191 -0.19 -21.13 -7.29
C GLY A 191 0.22 -21.95 -6.08
N LYS A 192 0.63 -21.35 -4.96
CA LYS A 192 0.84 -22.09 -3.71
C LYS A 192 -0.42 -22.01 -2.85
N ARG A 193 -1.08 -23.14 -2.62
CA ARG A 193 -2.21 -23.19 -1.70
C ARG A 193 -1.71 -23.18 -0.27
N VAL A 194 -2.14 -22.21 0.50
CA VAL A 194 -1.92 -22.11 1.96
C VAL A 194 -3.00 -22.97 2.64
N VAL A 195 -2.58 -23.80 3.58
CA VAL A 195 -3.48 -24.69 4.35
C VAL A 195 -3.83 -24.04 5.68
N ALA A 196 -2.83 -23.44 6.32
CA ALA A 196 -2.98 -22.77 7.60
C ALA A 196 -2.09 -21.54 7.69
N ALA A 197 -2.51 -20.56 8.49
CA ALA A 197 -1.75 -19.36 8.80
C ALA A 197 -1.79 -19.13 10.31
N GLU A 198 -0.63 -18.96 10.92
CA GLU A 198 -0.47 -18.70 12.36
C GLU A 198 0.26 -17.37 12.54
N VAL A 199 -0.35 -16.43 13.25
CA VAL A 199 0.30 -15.18 13.66
C VAL A 199 1.26 -15.47 14.80
N ILE A 200 2.54 -15.13 14.62
CA ILE A 200 3.64 -15.46 15.56
C ILE A 200 4.37 -14.21 16.06
N GLY A 201 4.01 -13.01 15.57
CA GLY A 201 4.63 -11.73 15.91
C GLY A 201 3.81 -10.88 16.85
#